data_eb8b75b5be68979a732c10c6116fac28
#
_entry.id   eb8b75b5be68979a732c10c6116fac28
#
_cell.length_a   1.000
_cell.length_b   1.000
_cell.length_c   1.000
_cell.angle_alpha   90.00
_cell.angle_beta   90.00
_cell.angle_gamma   90.00
#
_symmetry.space_group_name_H-M   'P 1'
#
loop_
_entity.id
_entity.type
_entity.pdbx_description
1 polymer ?
#
loop_
_entity_poly.entity_id
_entity_poly.type
_entity_poly.pdbx_seq_one_letter_code
_entity_poly.pdbx_strand_id
1 'polypeptide(L)'
;MFGRTLEQVWGPKRFLFYYILCGIGAGLVQEGVQYIQYVTELVNYEGVNTGVAVIPMAEYLNLMTTVGASGAVYAILLAFGMLFPNSQMFVFPIPFPIKAKYFVMGYAALEIYLGFGSSADGIAHFAHLGGMIFGFILIMYWRKKNNNGQFYY
;
A
#
# COMPACT_ATOMS: atom_id res chain seq x y z
N MET A 1 -16.12 -2.42 -4.15
CA MET A 1 -16.87 -1.22 -3.73
C MET A 1 -16.08 0.05 -4.03
N PHE A 2 -14.95 0.33 -3.38
CA PHE A 2 -14.17 1.57 -3.55
C PHE A 2 -13.70 1.83 -4.98
N GLY A 3 -13.12 0.83 -5.65
CA GLY A 3 -12.61 0.95 -7.02
C GLY A 3 -13.68 1.37 -8.02
N ARG A 4 -14.88 0.78 -7.95
CA ARG A 4 -16.01 1.17 -8.82
C ARG A 4 -16.40 2.63 -8.67
N THR A 5 -16.44 3.15 -7.44
CA THR A 5 -16.77 4.55 -7.18
C THR A 5 -15.70 5.49 -7.76
N LEU A 6 -14.42 5.14 -7.58
CA LEU A 6 -13.32 5.93 -8.13
C LEU A 6 -13.29 5.88 -9.66
N GLU A 7 -13.56 4.72 -10.25
CA GLU A 7 -13.65 4.56 -11.69
C GLU A 7 -14.78 5.41 -12.29
N GLN A 8 -15.94 5.46 -11.63
CA GLN A 8 -17.07 6.33 -12.05
C GLN A 8 -16.71 7.81 -12.01
N VAL A 9 -15.89 8.26 -11.04
CA VAL A 9 -15.47 9.66 -10.91
C VAL A 9 -14.34 10.03 -11.87
N TRP A 10 -13.35 9.14 -12.01
CA TRP A 10 -12.14 9.44 -12.82
C TRP A 10 -12.21 8.96 -14.26
N GLY A 11 -13.15 8.07 -14.55
CA GLY A 11 -13.20 7.29 -15.79
C GLY A 11 -12.20 6.11 -15.79
N PRO A 12 -12.44 5.09 -16.66
CA PRO A 12 -11.71 3.83 -16.63
C PRO A 12 -10.22 3.99 -16.93
N LYS A 13 -9.84 4.87 -17.86
CA LYS A 13 -8.44 5.08 -18.24
C LYS A 13 -7.60 5.64 -17.09
N ARG A 14 -8.13 6.66 -16.40
CA ARG A 14 -7.43 7.30 -15.29
C ARG A 14 -7.38 6.42 -14.06
N PHE A 15 -8.45 5.67 -13.81
CA PHE A 15 -8.50 4.67 -12.73
C PHE A 15 -7.47 3.55 -12.97
N LEU A 16 -7.41 3.00 -14.18
CA LEU A 16 -6.46 1.95 -14.52
C LEU A 16 -5.01 2.45 -14.41
N PHE A 17 -4.73 3.66 -14.91
CA PHE A 17 -3.40 4.28 -14.78
C PHE A 17 -3.00 4.43 -13.30
N TYR A 18 -3.92 4.92 -12.46
CA TYR A 18 -3.69 5.05 -11.01
C TYR A 18 -3.38 3.70 -10.38
N TYR A 19 -4.20 2.69 -10.67
CA TYR A 19 -4.05 1.34 -10.12
C TYR A 19 -2.69 0.72 -10.47
N ILE A 20 -2.32 0.74 -11.74
CA ILE A 20 -1.05 0.16 -12.22
C ILE A 20 0.15 0.92 -11.65
N LEU A 21 0.12 2.25 -11.69
CA LEU A 21 1.24 3.05 -11.19
C LEU A 21 1.47 2.86 -9.68
N CYS A 22 0.39 2.82 -8.90
CA CYS A 22 0.48 2.56 -7.47
C CYS A 22 0.95 1.13 -7.17
N GLY A 23 0.55 0.14 -7.97
CA GLY A 23 1.05 -1.23 -7.84
C GLY A 23 2.54 -1.35 -8.12
N ILE A 24 3.03 -0.71 -9.20
CA ILE A 24 4.46 -0.64 -9.51
C ILE A 24 5.21 0.08 -8.37
N GLY A 25 4.70 1.22 -7.91
CA GLY A 25 5.30 1.97 -6.82
C GLY A 25 5.37 1.17 -5.51
N ALA A 26 4.33 0.42 -5.19
CA ALA A 26 4.32 -0.49 -4.05
C ALA A 26 5.41 -1.57 -4.15
N GLY A 27 5.56 -2.18 -5.33
CA GLY A 27 6.61 -3.15 -5.60
C GLY A 27 8.00 -2.55 -5.44
N LEU A 28 8.25 -1.36 -5.99
CA LEU A 28 9.55 -0.67 -5.85
C LEU A 28 9.90 -0.36 -4.40
N VAL A 29 8.92 0.07 -3.60
CA VAL A 29 9.14 0.31 -2.16
C VAL A 29 9.45 -1.00 -1.44
N GLN A 30 8.74 -2.07 -1.73
CA GLN A 30 8.98 -3.38 -1.14
C GLN A 30 10.37 -3.90 -1.47
N GLU A 31 10.78 -3.88 -2.74
CA GLU A 31 12.13 -4.27 -3.16
C GLU A 31 13.21 -3.42 -2.48
N GLY A 32 12.97 -2.11 -2.36
CA GLY A 32 13.88 -1.22 -1.65
C GLY A 32 14.05 -1.59 -0.17
N VAL A 33 12.96 -1.91 0.52
CA VAL A 33 12.99 -2.34 1.93
C VAL A 33 13.69 -3.71 2.08
N GLN A 34 13.40 -4.67 1.19
CA GLN A 34 14.07 -5.97 1.18
C GLN A 34 15.58 -5.83 0.94
N TYR A 35 15.97 -4.95 0.03
CA TYR A 35 17.39 -4.67 -0.22
C TYR A 35 18.08 -4.06 1.00
N ILE A 36 17.44 -3.11 1.67
CA ILE A 36 17.96 -2.51 2.91
C ILE A 36 18.11 -3.60 3.98
N GLN A 37 17.11 -4.43 4.18
CA GLN A 37 17.17 -5.54 5.14
C GLN A 37 18.30 -6.52 4.80
N TYR A 38 18.46 -6.87 3.53
CA TYR A 38 19.55 -7.72 3.10
C TYR A 38 20.92 -7.15 3.47
N VAL A 39 21.17 -5.86 3.15
CA VAL A 39 22.46 -5.21 3.38
C VAL A 39 22.74 -4.99 4.88
N THR A 40 21.70 -4.71 5.67
CA THR A 40 21.89 -4.39 7.10
C THR A 40 21.90 -5.61 8.00
N GLU A 41 21.11 -6.62 7.67
CA GLU A 41 20.88 -7.75 8.57
C GLU A 41 21.42 -9.09 8.02
N LEU A 42 21.24 -9.34 6.72
CA LEU A 42 21.42 -10.67 6.14
C LEU A 42 22.75 -10.89 5.42
N VAL A 43 23.44 -9.84 5.01
CA VAL A 43 24.63 -9.93 4.13
C VAL A 43 25.75 -10.79 4.70
N ASN A 44 25.86 -10.89 6.03
CA ASN A 44 26.92 -11.65 6.72
C ASN A 44 26.54 -13.12 6.99
N TYR A 45 25.34 -13.55 6.59
CA TYR A 45 24.88 -14.92 6.82
C TYR A 45 24.89 -15.72 5.53
N GLU A 46 25.44 -16.94 5.58
CA GLU A 46 25.44 -17.86 4.44
C GLU A 46 24.08 -18.54 4.22
N GLY A 47 23.23 -18.56 5.23
CA GLY A 47 21.88 -19.15 5.18
C GLY A 47 20.99 -18.68 6.32
N VAL A 48 19.70 -18.94 6.20
CA VAL A 48 18.66 -18.57 7.15
C VAL A 48 18.02 -19.84 7.74
N ASN A 49 17.90 -19.87 9.06
CA ASN A 49 17.17 -20.93 9.75
C ASN A 49 15.66 -20.58 9.76
N THR A 50 14.88 -21.32 9.01
CA THR A 50 13.42 -21.14 8.90
C THR A 50 12.63 -21.81 10.03
N GLY A 51 13.32 -22.43 11.00
CA GLY A 51 12.70 -23.25 12.05
C GLY A 51 12.42 -24.71 11.62
N VAL A 52 12.43 -25.00 10.33
CA VAL A 52 12.25 -26.34 9.75
C VAL A 52 13.57 -26.83 9.13
N ALA A 53 14.29 -25.92 8.47
CA ALA A 53 15.57 -26.19 7.82
C ALA A 53 16.43 -24.94 7.75
N VAL A 54 17.74 -25.11 7.61
CA VAL A 54 18.65 -24.02 7.23
C VAL A 54 18.74 -24.02 5.72
N ILE A 55 18.28 -22.94 5.09
CA ILE A 55 18.33 -22.75 3.63
C ILE A 55 19.43 -21.77 3.26
N PRO A 56 20.15 -21.99 2.14
CA PRO A 56 21.14 -21.05 1.64
C PRO A 56 20.53 -19.68 1.38
N MET A 57 21.30 -18.59 1.57
CA MET A 57 20.82 -17.22 1.40
C MET A 57 20.23 -16.99 0.01
N ALA A 58 20.84 -17.51 -1.06
CA ALA A 58 20.33 -17.37 -2.42
C ALA A 58 18.94 -18.01 -2.60
N GLU A 59 18.68 -19.12 -1.95
CA GLU A 59 17.38 -19.78 -1.97
C GLU A 59 16.36 -18.99 -1.14
N TYR A 60 16.74 -18.51 0.03
CA TYR A 60 15.90 -17.66 0.88
C TYR A 60 15.46 -16.39 0.16
N LEU A 61 16.36 -15.71 -0.54
CA LEU A 61 16.03 -14.51 -1.31
C LEU A 61 15.05 -14.80 -2.46
N ASN A 62 15.14 -15.97 -3.09
CA ASN A 62 14.18 -16.40 -4.12
C ASN A 62 12.78 -16.72 -3.57
N LEU A 63 12.67 -17.03 -2.28
CA LEU A 63 11.38 -17.22 -1.60
C LEU A 63 10.69 -15.90 -1.24
N MET A 64 11.44 -14.79 -1.22
CA MET A 64 10.90 -13.45 -0.99
C MET A 64 10.11 -12.96 -2.21
N THR A 65 8.87 -13.40 -2.31
CA THR A 65 8.02 -13.05 -3.45
C THR A 65 7.33 -11.73 -3.23
N THR A 66 7.51 -10.79 -4.16
CA THR A 66 6.81 -9.49 -4.14
C THR A 66 5.45 -9.62 -4.80
N VAL A 67 4.39 -9.36 -4.06
CA VAL A 67 3.01 -9.31 -4.57
C VAL A 67 2.50 -7.87 -4.52
N GLY A 68 2.58 -7.16 -5.65
CA GLY A 68 2.27 -5.73 -5.74
C GLY A 68 0.78 -5.35 -5.75
N ALA A 69 -0.13 -6.30 -6.01
CA ALA A 69 -1.56 -6.02 -6.17
C ALA A 69 -2.20 -5.42 -4.90
N SER A 70 -1.80 -5.86 -3.71
CA SER A 70 -2.33 -5.35 -2.44
C SER A 70 -1.98 -3.88 -2.21
N GLY A 71 -0.77 -3.44 -2.55
CA GLY A 71 -0.39 -2.03 -2.46
C GLY A 71 -1.24 -1.11 -3.33
N ALA A 72 -1.62 -1.56 -4.54
CA ALA A 72 -2.56 -0.83 -5.39
C ALA A 72 -3.96 -0.75 -4.76
N VAL A 73 -4.41 -1.79 -4.07
CA VAL A 73 -5.69 -1.78 -3.34
C VAL A 73 -5.66 -0.78 -2.18
N TYR A 74 -4.55 -0.70 -1.44
CA TYR A 74 -4.37 0.31 -0.39
C TYR A 74 -4.33 1.74 -0.96
N ALA A 75 -3.75 1.94 -2.14
CA ALA A 75 -3.83 3.22 -2.85
C ALA A 75 -5.27 3.59 -3.22
N ILE A 76 -6.09 2.62 -3.68
CA ILE A 76 -7.52 2.83 -3.93
C ILE A 76 -8.25 3.24 -2.64
N LEU A 77 -7.95 2.60 -1.52
CA LEU A 77 -8.52 2.92 -0.22
C LEU A 77 -8.17 4.35 0.19
N LEU A 78 -6.90 4.73 0.04
CA LEU A 78 -6.44 6.11 0.27
C LEU A 78 -7.19 7.11 -0.61
N ALA A 79 -7.28 6.84 -1.91
CA ALA A 79 -7.98 7.70 -2.86
C ALA A 79 -9.44 7.90 -2.46
N PHE A 80 -10.13 6.83 -2.07
CA PHE A 80 -11.49 6.91 -1.58
C PHE A 80 -11.60 7.80 -0.34
N GLY A 81 -10.74 7.64 0.65
CA GLY A 81 -10.72 8.47 1.85
C GLY A 81 -10.41 9.94 1.58
N MET A 82 -9.59 10.23 0.54
CA MET A 82 -9.24 11.60 0.14
C MET A 82 -10.34 12.28 -0.68
N LEU A 83 -11.09 11.54 -1.51
CA LEU A 83 -12.16 12.09 -2.34
C LEU A 83 -13.49 12.15 -1.58
N PHE A 84 -13.75 11.15 -0.74
CA PHE A 84 -15.01 11.01 -0.01
C PHE A 84 -14.79 10.94 1.51
N PRO A 85 -14.15 11.94 2.12
CA PRO A 85 -13.68 11.88 3.51
C PRO A 85 -14.79 11.67 4.55
N ASN A 86 -16.00 12.12 4.25
CA ASN A 86 -17.14 12.03 5.16
C ASN A 86 -18.10 10.87 4.85
N SER A 87 -17.81 10.06 3.82
CA SER A 87 -18.59 8.86 3.53
C SER A 87 -18.55 7.91 4.70
N GLN A 88 -19.72 7.43 5.10
CA GLN A 88 -19.87 6.46 6.17
C GLN A 88 -19.63 5.05 5.64
N MET A 89 -18.79 4.29 6.34
CA MET A 89 -18.46 2.91 6.02
C MET A 89 -18.79 2.02 7.21
N PHE A 90 -19.46 0.91 6.93
CA PHE A 90 -19.68 -0.15 7.92
C PHE A 90 -18.55 -1.16 7.80
N VAL A 91 -17.81 -1.35 8.89
CA VAL A 91 -16.66 -2.25 8.95
C VAL A 91 -16.91 -3.30 10.02
N PHE A 92 -17.13 -4.54 9.60
CA PHE A 92 -17.29 -5.63 10.54
C PHE A 92 -16.00 -5.85 11.36
N PRO A 93 -16.08 -6.06 12.70
CA PRO A 93 -17.25 -6.23 13.55
C PRO A 93 -17.75 -4.94 14.24
N ILE A 94 -17.40 -3.76 13.76
CA ILE A 94 -17.73 -2.49 14.39
C ILE A 94 -19.22 -2.17 14.16
N PRO A 95 -20.05 -1.99 15.21
CA PRO A 95 -21.50 -1.87 15.09
C PRO A 95 -21.98 -0.47 14.66
N PHE A 96 -21.07 0.48 14.45
CA PHE A 96 -21.39 1.84 14.03
C PHE A 96 -20.59 2.27 12.82
N PRO A 97 -21.12 3.18 11.98
CA PRO A 97 -20.43 3.65 10.79
C PRO A 97 -19.24 4.54 11.14
N ILE A 98 -18.14 4.34 10.42
CA ILE A 98 -16.91 5.13 10.53
C ILE A 98 -16.77 5.99 9.27
N LYS A 99 -16.38 7.27 9.41
CA LYS A 99 -16.07 8.11 8.25
C LYS A 99 -14.81 7.61 7.55
N ALA A 100 -14.84 7.60 6.22
CA ALA A 100 -13.76 7.08 5.38
C ALA A 100 -12.38 7.65 5.73
N LYS A 101 -12.27 8.94 6.03
CA LYS A 101 -11.00 9.56 6.46
C LYS A 101 -10.39 8.92 7.70
N TYR A 102 -11.19 8.62 8.71
CA TYR A 102 -10.70 8.01 9.96
C TYR A 102 -10.32 6.55 9.75
N PHE A 103 -11.09 5.85 8.94
CA PHE A 103 -10.80 4.47 8.57
C PHE A 103 -9.45 4.36 7.85
N VAL A 104 -9.23 5.19 6.83
CA VAL A 104 -7.98 5.18 6.05
C VAL A 104 -6.78 5.61 6.90
N MET A 105 -6.94 6.63 7.77
CA MET A 105 -5.87 7.06 8.68
C MET A 105 -5.53 5.95 9.69
N GLY A 106 -6.53 5.27 10.24
CA GLY A 106 -6.34 4.15 11.16
C GLY A 106 -5.60 2.98 10.49
N TYR A 107 -5.97 2.64 9.25
CA TYR A 107 -5.27 1.62 8.48
C TYR A 107 -3.82 2.00 8.18
N ALA A 108 -3.56 3.23 7.75
CA ALA A 108 -2.20 3.70 7.52
C ALA A 108 -1.33 3.64 8.80
N ALA A 109 -1.89 4.05 9.94
CA ALA A 109 -1.21 3.97 11.23
C ALA A 109 -0.94 2.51 11.64
N LEU A 110 -1.88 1.61 11.39
CA LEU A 110 -1.72 0.18 11.66
C LEU A 110 -0.61 -0.43 10.79
N GLU A 111 -0.57 -0.10 9.50
CA GLU A 111 0.49 -0.57 8.59
C GLU A 111 1.88 -0.09 9.03
N ILE A 112 1.99 1.16 9.49
CA ILE A 112 3.24 1.69 10.05
C ILE A 112 3.63 0.90 11.31
N TYR A 113 2.69 0.71 12.24
CA TYR A 113 2.94 -0.02 13.48
C TYR A 113 3.40 -1.46 13.22
N LEU A 114 2.71 -2.18 12.34
CA LEU A 114 3.03 -3.55 11.99
C LEU A 114 4.33 -3.66 11.17
N GLY A 115 4.62 -2.69 10.28
CA GLY A 115 5.86 -2.64 9.51
C GLY A 115 7.11 -2.55 10.38
N PHE A 116 7.04 -1.84 11.50
CA PHE A 116 8.15 -1.73 12.45
C PHE A 116 8.13 -2.78 13.58
N GLY A 117 6.98 -3.41 13.83
CA GLY A 117 6.79 -4.30 14.98
C GLY A 117 7.02 -5.80 14.71
N SER A 118 7.05 -6.23 13.45
CA SER A 118 7.07 -7.64 13.05
C SER A 118 8.26 -7.97 12.16
N SER A 119 9.03 -8.97 12.55
CA SER A 119 10.26 -9.34 11.83
C SER A 119 10.04 -10.13 10.54
N ALA A 120 8.95 -10.88 10.40
CA ALA A 120 8.73 -11.75 9.24
C ALA A 120 7.78 -11.14 8.19
N ASP A 121 6.68 -10.53 8.64
CA ASP A 121 5.65 -9.97 7.75
C ASP A 121 5.79 -8.45 7.55
N GLY A 122 6.73 -7.80 8.25
CA GLY A 122 6.93 -6.34 8.24
C GLY A 122 7.14 -5.76 6.84
N ILE A 123 7.80 -6.50 5.96
CA ILE A 123 8.09 -6.06 4.59
C ILE A 123 6.81 -5.85 3.77
N ALA A 124 5.80 -6.72 3.92
CA ALA A 124 4.53 -6.59 3.20
C ALA A 124 3.78 -5.30 3.57
N HIS A 125 3.88 -4.86 4.84
CA HIS A 125 3.27 -3.61 5.30
C HIS A 125 3.90 -2.37 4.63
N PHE A 126 5.20 -2.40 4.34
CA PHE A 126 5.86 -1.34 3.58
C PHE A 126 5.40 -1.28 2.12
N ALA A 127 5.04 -2.41 1.49
CA ALA A 127 4.43 -2.38 0.16
C ALA A 127 3.05 -1.67 0.17
N HIS A 128 2.24 -1.92 1.19
CA HIS A 128 0.95 -1.23 1.36
C HIS A 128 1.15 0.28 1.51
N LEU A 129 2.06 0.68 2.40
CA LEU A 129 2.44 2.09 2.57
C LEU A 129 3.01 2.70 1.29
N GLY A 130 3.86 1.96 0.57
CA GLY A 130 4.39 2.36 -0.73
C GLY A 130 3.28 2.69 -1.72
N GLY A 131 2.29 1.80 -1.87
CA GLY A 131 1.12 2.05 -2.69
C GLY A 131 0.35 3.30 -2.29
N MET A 132 0.14 3.51 -0.98
CA MET A 132 -0.52 4.71 -0.46
C MET A 132 0.28 5.99 -0.75
N ILE A 133 1.61 5.98 -0.60
CA ILE A 133 2.48 7.12 -0.88
C ILE A 133 2.42 7.51 -2.36
N PHE A 134 2.57 6.55 -3.27
CA PHE A 134 2.45 6.81 -4.71
C PHE A 134 1.06 7.32 -5.07
N GLY A 135 0.02 6.73 -4.47
CA GLY A 135 -1.36 7.19 -4.64
C GLY A 135 -1.57 8.61 -4.17
N PHE A 136 -1.03 8.97 -3.00
CA PHE A 136 -1.08 10.33 -2.46
C PHE A 136 -0.41 11.34 -3.38
N ILE A 137 0.82 11.06 -3.80
CA ILE A 137 1.60 11.93 -4.70
C ILE A 137 0.83 12.16 -6.00
N LEU A 138 0.26 11.11 -6.59
CA LEU A 138 -0.46 11.20 -7.86
C LEU A 138 -1.75 12.02 -7.73
N ILE A 139 -2.50 11.85 -6.64
CA ILE A 139 -3.70 12.66 -6.37
C ILE A 139 -3.33 14.13 -6.17
N MET A 140 -2.27 14.41 -5.39
CA MET A 140 -1.82 15.79 -5.17
C MET A 140 -1.31 16.43 -6.46
N TYR A 141 -0.58 15.69 -7.31
CA TYR A 141 -0.17 16.15 -8.63
C TYR A 141 -1.37 16.51 -9.51
N TRP A 142 -2.38 15.66 -9.54
CA TRP A 142 -3.60 15.94 -10.32
C TRP A 142 -4.37 17.12 -9.78
N ARG A 143 -4.47 17.27 -8.45
CA ARG A 143 -5.10 18.46 -7.83
C ARG A 143 -4.39 19.75 -8.22
N LYS A 144 -3.05 19.75 -8.21
CA LYS A 144 -2.25 20.93 -8.60
C LYS A 144 -2.38 21.25 -10.08
N LYS A 145 -2.41 20.25 -10.96
CA LYS A 145 -2.52 20.44 -12.42
C LYS A 145 -3.91 20.93 -12.84
N ASN A 146 -4.95 20.53 -12.14
CA ASN A 146 -6.33 20.95 -12.39
C ASN A 146 -6.69 22.19 -11.55
N ASN A 147 -5.90 23.26 -11.62
CA ASN A 147 -6.12 24.54 -10.92
C ASN A 147 -7.47 25.24 -11.24
N ASN A 148 -8.37 24.62 -12.00
CA ASN A 148 -9.72 25.09 -12.35
C ASN A 148 -10.84 24.43 -11.54
N GLY A 149 -10.61 24.06 -10.28
CA GLY A 149 -11.70 23.91 -9.29
C GLY A 149 -12.74 22.80 -9.51
N GLN A 150 -12.63 21.97 -10.53
CA GLN A 150 -13.57 20.88 -10.81
C GLN A 150 -12.99 19.52 -10.42
N PHE A 151 -12.81 19.28 -9.14
CA PHE A 151 -12.93 17.94 -8.62
C PHE A 151 -14.39 17.75 -8.22
N TYR A 152 -15.09 16.92 -8.97
CA TYR A 152 -16.44 16.52 -8.65
C TYR A 152 -16.47 15.90 -7.24
N TYR A 153 -17.24 16.50 -6.36
CA TYR A 153 -17.65 15.96 -5.09
C TYR A 153 -18.84 15.04 -5.30
#